data_bbbcdf0b2f8bea3ed99896457cc28de8
#
_entry.id   bbbcdf0b2f8bea3ed99896457cc28de8
#
_cell.length_a   1.000
_cell.length_b   1.000
_cell.length_c   1.000
_cell.angle_alpha   90.00
_cell.angle_beta   90.00
_cell.angle_gamma   90.00
#
_symmetry.space_group_name_H-M   'P 1'
#
loop_
_entity.id
_entity.type
_entity.pdbx_description
1 polymer ?
#
loop_
_entity_poly.entity_id
_entity_poly.type
_entity_poly.pdbx_seq_one_letter_code
_entity_poly.pdbx_strand_id
1 'polypeptide(L)'
;MPNATDARRLPAILLTGFLGAGKTTFLNAMLAHLRTQPERVCLIINEFGRIGIDGGLVTPGPETIHEVNAGSIFCACTRDQFLKALDRAAAAVPAFDLLILEATGLANTADLGTYIEEPPIGGRIAIVQNFCLVDAANFHKVRKTLPAASHQVREAGVLVVNKTDLVPPERLDALEADLRTRNTHAPILRVTHGHADFPALFGSSAPTAGWTS
;
A
#
# COMPACT_ATOMS: atom_id res chain seq x y z
N MET A 1 -15.84 26.02 22.51
CA MET A 1 -14.71 25.11 22.25
C MET A 1 -15.14 24.21 21.11
N PRO A 2 -14.55 24.25 19.91
CA PRO A 2 -14.89 23.29 18.87
C PRO A 2 -14.48 21.89 19.35
N ASN A 3 -15.39 20.93 19.15
CA ASN A 3 -15.21 19.53 19.51
C ASN A 3 -13.96 18.95 18.81
N ALA A 4 -13.10 18.28 19.57
CA ALA A 4 -11.87 17.64 19.09
C ALA A 4 -12.11 16.44 18.12
N THR A 5 -13.34 16.23 17.67
CA THR A 5 -13.78 15.09 16.84
C THR A 5 -13.82 15.39 15.33
N ASP A 6 -13.45 16.60 14.89
CA ASP A 6 -13.54 16.99 13.46
C ASP A 6 -12.14 17.25 12.84
N ALA A 7 -11.08 16.71 13.41
CA ALA A 7 -9.77 16.76 12.79
C ALA A 7 -9.75 15.78 11.60
N ARG A 8 -9.66 16.32 10.37
CA ARG A 8 -9.50 15.55 9.13
C ARG A 8 -8.38 14.54 9.32
N ARG A 9 -8.72 13.25 9.32
CA ARG A 9 -7.73 12.16 9.31
C ARG A 9 -6.98 12.16 7.98
N LEU A 10 -5.67 11.94 8.02
CA LEU A 10 -4.87 11.76 6.80
C LEU A 10 -5.24 10.42 6.16
N PRO A 11 -5.84 10.41 4.95
CA PRO A 11 -6.16 9.17 4.26
C PRO A 11 -4.88 8.46 3.83
N ALA A 12 -4.84 7.13 4.02
CA ALA A 12 -3.69 6.30 3.71
C ALA A 12 -4.06 5.15 2.77
N ILE A 13 -3.27 4.95 1.73
CA ILE A 13 -3.26 3.75 0.90
C ILE A 13 -2.17 2.83 1.42
N LEU A 14 -2.53 1.59 1.69
CA LEU A 14 -1.59 0.53 2.02
C LEU A 14 -1.31 -0.30 0.77
N LEU A 15 -0.03 -0.52 0.47
CA LEU A 15 0.42 -1.38 -0.61
C LEU A 15 1.13 -2.60 -0.02
N THR A 16 0.52 -3.76 -0.20
CA THR A 16 1.00 -5.05 0.30
C THR A 16 1.25 -6.02 -0.85
N GLY A 17 1.68 -7.20 -0.53
CA GLY A 17 1.98 -8.24 -1.51
C GLY A 17 3.38 -8.81 -1.31
N PHE A 18 3.56 -10.06 -1.69
CA PHE A 18 4.80 -10.79 -1.47
C PHE A 18 5.98 -10.20 -2.24
N LEU A 19 7.20 -10.56 -1.80
CA LEU A 19 8.45 -10.16 -2.48
C LEU A 19 8.43 -10.59 -3.96
N GLY A 20 8.79 -9.66 -4.84
CA GLY A 20 8.78 -9.86 -6.28
C GLY A 20 7.39 -9.80 -6.95
N ALA A 21 6.29 -9.55 -6.22
CA ALA A 21 4.95 -9.38 -6.82
C ALA A 21 4.80 -8.14 -7.71
N GLY A 22 5.76 -7.21 -7.64
CA GLY A 22 5.77 -6.00 -8.46
C GLY A 22 5.20 -4.77 -7.76
N LYS A 23 5.27 -4.71 -6.41
CA LYS A 23 4.82 -3.57 -5.61
C LYS A 23 5.45 -2.26 -6.08
N THR A 24 6.78 -2.21 -6.17
CA THR A 24 7.51 -1.00 -6.58
C THR A 24 7.14 -0.56 -7.99
N THR A 25 6.92 -1.51 -8.92
CA THR A 25 6.48 -1.20 -10.28
C THR A 25 5.07 -0.59 -10.29
N PHE A 26 4.13 -1.19 -9.54
CA PHE A 26 2.78 -0.67 -9.38
C PHE A 26 2.78 0.69 -8.67
N LEU A 27 3.59 0.84 -7.63
CA LEU A 27 3.78 2.10 -6.92
C LEU A 27 4.28 3.20 -7.85
N ASN A 28 5.30 2.94 -8.67
CA ASN A 28 5.82 3.91 -9.63
C ASN A 28 4.77 4.35 -10.65
N ALA A 29 3.97 3.40 -11.16
CA ALA A 29 2.88 3.73 -12.07
C ALA A 29 1.79 4.56 -11.38
N MET A 30 1.44 4.24 -10.12
CA MET A 30 0.53 5.02 -9.28
C MET A 30 1.07 6.44 -9.04
N LEU A 31 2.33 6.57 -8.67
CA LEU A 31 2.97 7.86 -8.43
C LEU A 31 3.04 8.70 -9.70
N ALA A 32 3.28 8.09 -10.87
CA ALA A 32 3.26 8.79 -12.15
C ALA A 32 1.88 9.42 -12.42
N HIS A 33 0.80 8.73 -12.07
CA HIS A 33 -0.56 9.30 -12.14
C HIS A 33 -0.75 10.41 -11.10
N LEU A 34 -0.41 10.18 -9.83
CA LEU A 34 -0.60 11.16 -8.75
C LEU A 34 0.20 12.46 -8.97
N ARG A 35 1.34 12.40 -9.65
CA ARG A 35 2.12 13.59 -10.03
C ARG A 35 1.40 14.54 -11.00
N THR A 36 0.37 14.07 -11.68
CA THR A 36 -0.48 14.90 -12.55
C THR A 36 -1.59 15.60 -11.77
N GLN A 37 -1.72 15.29 -10.49
CA GLN A 37 -2.77 15.80 -9.60
C GLN A 37 -2.20 16.88 -8.66
N PRO A 38 -3.03 17.79 -8.14
CA PRO A 38 -2.58 18.86 -7.26
C PRO A 38 -2.29 18.42 -5.81
N GLU A 39 -2.66 17.20 -5.45
CA GLU A 39 -2.56 16.67 -4.10
C GLU A 39 -1.11 16.52 -3.63
N ARG A 40 -0.89 16.83 -2.36
CA ARG A 40 0.38 16.62 -1.66
C ARG A 40 0.43 15.20 -1.11
N VAL A 41 1.28 14.38 -1.67
CA VAL A 41 1.41 12.97 -1.32
C VAL A 41 2.64 12.74 -0.46
N CYS A 42 2.46 12.07 0.67
CA CYS A 42 3.55 11.51 1.48
C CYS A 42 3.72 10.03 1.14
N LEU A 43 4.96 9.62 0.90
CA LEU A 43 5.30 8.21 0.65
C LEU A 43 6.20 7.70 1.78
N ILE A 44 5.80 6.61 2.42
CA ILE A 44 6.62 5.89 3.40
C ILE A 44 6.85 4.47 2.88
N ILE A 45 8.11 4.15 2.60
CA ILE A 45 8.54 2.82 2.18
C ILE A 45 9.15 2.10 3.37
N ASN A 46 8.59 0.94 3.69
CA ASN A 46 9.07 0.08 4.74
C ASN A 46 9.65 -1.19 4.12
N GLU A 47 10.95 -1.22 3.88
CA GLU A 47 11.63 -2.36 3.26
C GLU A 47 12.56 -3.12 4.22
N PHE A 48 12.62 -4.45 4.03
CA PHE A 48 13.43 -5.36 4.85
C PHE A 48 14.89 -5.33 4.39
N GLY A 49 15.77 -4.68 5.17
CA GLY A 49 17.16 -5.13 5.24
C GLY A 49 18.22 -4.48 4.38
N ARG A 50 17.99 -3.37 3.66
CA ARG A 50 19.08 -2.54 3.12
C ARG A 50 18.65 -1.09 2.98
N ILE A 51 19.29 -0.24 3.75
CA ILE A 51 19.35 1.19 3.48
C ILE A 51 19.98 1.34 2.08
N GLY A 52 19.19 1.85 1.13
CA GLY A 52 19.79 2.58 0.02
C GLY A 52 20.06 1.85 -1.30
N ILE A 53 19.45 0.70 -1.61
CA ILE A 53 19.62 0.15 -2.97
C ILE A 53 18.32 0.22 -3.80
N ASP A 54 17.16 0.16 -3.21
CA ASP A 54 15.89 0.23 -3.94
C ASP A 54 15.18 1.59 -3.84
N GLY A 55 15.60 2.50 -2.94
CA GLY A 55 15.18 3.90 -2.97
C GLY A 55 15.50 4.62 -4.30
N GLY A 56 16.41 4.04 -5.11
CA GLY A 56 16.66 4.48 -6.48
C GLY A 56 15.64 3.97 -7.51
N LEU A 57 14.77 3.03 -7.15
CA LEU A 57 13.72 2.51 -8.05
C LEU A 57 12.44 3.38 -8.03
N VAL A 58 12.22 4.13 -6.95
CA VAL A 58 11.15 5.14 -6.93
C VAL A 58 11.68 6.40 -7.59
N THR A 59 11.13 6.74 -8.72
CA THR A 59 11.57 7.91 -9.49
C THR A 59 11.36 9.19 -8.68
N PRO A 60 12.40 9.99 -8.35
CA PRO A 60 12.23 11.28 -7.70
C PRO A 60 11.27 12.16 -8.51
N GLY A 61 10.36 12.82 -7.86
CA GLY A 61 9.34 13.64 -8.49
C GLY A 61 9.32 15.06 -7.94
N PRO A 62 8.44 15.91 -8.48
CA PRO A 62 8.27 17.27 -8.03
C PRO A 62 7.88 17.33 -6.54
N GLU A 63 7.99 18.52 -5.95
CA GLU A 63 7.85 18.83 -4.51
C GLU A 63 6.56 18.35 -3.81
N THR A 64 5.61 17.75 -4.55
CA THR A 64 4.35 17.20 -4.02
C THR A 64 4.51 15.83 -3.35
N ILE A 65 5.62 15.11 -3.57
CA ILE A 65 5.85 13.78 -3.01
C ILE A 65 7.05 13.84 -2.05
N HIS A 66 6.79 13.57 -0.78
CA HIS A 66 7.81 13.48 0.25
C HIS A 66 8.07 12.01 0.58
N GLU A 67 9.25 11.53 0.26
CA GLU A 67 9.67 10.17 0.54
C GLU A 67 10.31 10.09 1.93
N VAL A 68 9.84 9.16 2.76
CA VAL A 68 10.44 8.86 4.06
C VAL A 68 10.82 7.38 4.08
N ASN A 69 12.11 7.12 4.08
CA ASN A 69 12.64 5.76 4.23
C ASN A 69 12.60 5.37 5.71
N ALA A 70 11.63 4.56 6.09
CA ALA A 70 11.55 3.96 7.41
C ALA A 70 12.08 2.52 7.32
N GLY A 71 13.08 2.17 8.11
CA GLY A 71 13.58 0.80 8.18
C GLY A 71 12.50 -0.22 8.57
N SER A 72 12.82 -1.52 8.46
CA SER A 72 11.85 -2.61 8.71
C SER A 72 11.20 -2.55 10.10
N ILE A 73 9.87 -2.59 10.17
CA ILE A 73 9.07 -2.56 11.41
C ILE A 73 9.25 -3.81 12.30
N PHE A 74 9.96 -4.83 11.85
CA PHE A 74 10.18 -6.07 12.62
C PHE A 74 11.37 -6.01 13.57
N CYS A 75 12.18 -4.95 13.53
CA CYS A 75 13.21 -4.68 14.52
C CYS A 75 12.73 -3.58 15.47
N ALA A 76 12.89 -3.75 16.78
CA ALA A 76 12.46 -2.76 17.77
C ALA A 76 13.03 -1.35 17.48
N CYS A 77 14.28 -1.28 16.98
CA CYS A 77 14.94 -0.01 16.63
C CYS A 77 14.31 0.69 15.40
N THR A 78 13.69 -0.07 14.51
CA THR A 78 13.10 0.45 13.26
C THR A 78 11.61 0.75 13.41
N ARG A 79 10.92 0.05 14.34
CA ARG A 79 9.54 0.36 14.72
C ARG A 79 9.39 1.82 15.16
N ASP A 80 10.26 2.28 16.04
CA ASP A 80 10.22 3.66 16.53
C ASP A 80 10.44 4.68 15.41
N GLN A 81 11.30 4.37 14.44
CA GLN A 81 11.53 5.22 13.28
C GLN A 81 10.29 5.29 12.39
N PHE A 82 9.63 4.14 12.18
CA PHE A 82 8.39 4.06 11.41
C PHE A 82 7.26 4.84 12.10
N LEU A 83 7.05 4.66 13.40
CA LEU A 83 6.05 5.42 14.17
C LEU A 83 6.32 6.93 14.11
N LYS A 84 7.59 7.35 14.24
CA LYS A 84 7.99 8.77 14.08
C LYS A 84 7.71 9.28 12.66
N ALA A 85 7.89 8.46 11.64
CA ALA A 85 7.58 8.85 10.26
C ALA A 85 6.07 9.05 10.07
N LEU A 86 5.24 8.13 10.59
CA LEU A 86 3.78 8.26 10.58
C LEU A 86 3.31 9.50 11.34
N ASP A 87 3.87 9.73 12.54
CA ASP A 87 3.54 10.88 13.36
C ASP A 87 3.87 12.21 12.64
N ARG A 88 5.05 12.30 12.03
CA ARG A 88 5.46 13.46 11.22
C ARG A 88 4.54 13.67 10.02
N ALA A 89 4.16 12.59 9.30
CA ALA A 89 3.25 12.68 8.18
C ALA A 89 1.88 13.23 8.60
N ALA A 90 1.34 12.73 9.72
CA ALA A 90 0.06 13.16 10.27
C ALA A 90 0.08 14.59 10.85
N ALA A 91 1.26 15.08 11.27
CA ALA A 91 1.44 16.42 11.86
C ALA A 91 1.98 17.47 10.87
N ALA A 92 2.17 17.11 9.60
CA ALA A 92 2.81 17.99 8.62
C ALA A 92 2.03 19.31 8.39
N VAL A 93 2.77 20.40 8.25
CA VAL A 93 2.21 21.72 7.93
C VAL A 93 3.01 22.32 6.76
N PRO A 94 2.37 22.59 5.63
CA PRO A 94 0.98 22.28 5.27
C PRO A 94 0.71 20.77 5.24
N ALA A 95 -0.55 20.38 5.51
CA ALA A 95 -0.94 18.96 5.59
C ALA A 95 -0.77 18.23 4.26
N PHE A 96 -0.50 16.92 4.33
CA PHE A 96 -0.63 16.03 3.18
C PHE A 96 -2.10 15.70 2.91
N ASP A 97 -2.41 15.42 1.65
CA ASP A 97 -3.74 15.02 1.21
C ASP A 97 -3.87 13.50 1.15
N LEU A 98 -2.76 12.80 0.93
CA LEU A 98 -2.68 11.36 0.85
C LEU A 98 -1.35 10.84 1.43
N LEU A 99 -1.43 9.73 2.15
CA LEU A 99 -0.29 8.94 2.58
C LEU A 99 -0.28 7.62 1.80
N ILE A 100 0.86 7.23 1.25
CA ILE A 100 1.07 5.91 0.67
C ILE A 100 2.07 5.16 1.55
N LEU A 101 1.68 3.97 1.98
CA LEU A 101 2.51 3.08 2.78
C LEU A 101 2.84 1.82 1.98
N GLU A 102 4.09 1.64 1.59
CA GLU A 102 4.54 0.36 1.04
C GLU A 102 5.03 -0.53 2.18
N ALA A 103 4.33 -1.64 2.42
CA ALA A 103 4.71 -2.63 3.41
C ALA A 103 5.62 -3.70 2.81
N THR A 104 6.55 -4.24 3.61
CA THR A 104 7.38 -5.37 3.19
C THR A 104 6.54 -6.59 2.83
N GLY A 105 7.06 -7.46 1.97
CA GLY A 105 6.37 -8.69 1.55
C GLY A 105 6.03 -9.67 2.69
N LEU A 106 6.58 -9.48 3.89
CA LEU A 106 6.34 -10.28 5.08
C LEU A 106 5.54 -9.54 6.16
N ALA A 107 5.12 -8.27 5.90
CA ALA A 107 4.42 -7.47 6.88
C ALA A 107 3.06 -8.08 7.26
N ASN A 108 2.78 -8.10 8.57
CA ASN A 108 1.45 -8.35 9.09
C ASN A 108 0.66 -7.03 9.08
N THR A 109 -0.35 -6.95 8.24
CA THR A 109 -1.17 -5.75 8.09
C THR A 109 -2.00 -5.42 9.33
N ALA A 110 -2.31 -6.42 10.17
CA ALA A 110 -3.02 -6.21 11.43
C ALA A 110 -2.21 -5.36 12.43
N ASP A 111 -0.88 -5.53 12.46
CA ASP A 111 -0.02 -4.74 13.34
C ASP A 111 -0.02 -3.26 12.96
N LEU A 112 -0.14 -2.95 11.66
CA LEU A 112 -0.22 -1.58 11.18
C LEU A 112 -1.51 -0.88 11.66
N GLY A 113 -2.64 -1.58 11.67
CA GLY A 113 -3.89 -1.06 12.24
C GLY A 113 -3.72 -0.63 13.69
N THR A 114 -3.11 -1.50 14.51
CA THR A 114 -2.79 -1.20 15.90
C THR A 114 -1.90 0.05 16.04
N TYR A 115 -0.86 0.17 15.24
CA TYR A 115 0.06 1.32 15.30
C TYR A 115 -0.61 2.65 14.92
N ILE A 116 -1.58 2.63 14.02
CA ILE A 116 -2.31 3.83 13.61
C ILE A 116 -3.27 4.31 14.70
N GLU A 117 -3.89 3.41 15.44
CA GLU A 117 -4.86 3.76 16.50
C GLU A 117 -4.19 4.14 17.83
N GLU A 118 -2.99 3.62 18.11
CA GLU A 118 -2.27 3.89 19.35
C GLU A 118 -1.44 5.20 19.32
N PRO A 119 -1.16 5.81 20.49
CA PRO A 119 -0.20 6.90 20.55
C PRO A 119 1.18 6.51 19.98
N PRO A 120 1.89 7.43 19.31
CA PRO A 120 1.59 8.87 19.17
C PRO A 120 0.61 9.23 18.05
N ILE A 121 0.25 8.30 17.16
CA ILE A 121 -0.58 8.58 15.97
C ILE A 121 -2.04 8.86 16.41
N GLY A 122 -2.59 8.04 17.31
CA GLY A 122 -3.90 8.26 17.93
C GLY A 122 -5.06 8.42 16.94
N GLY A 123 -5.11 7.60 15.89
CA GLY A 123 -6.18 7.63 14.90
C GLY A 123 -6.14 8.84 13.95
N ARG A 124 -5.06 9.62 13.89
CA ARG A 124 -4.91 10.74 12.93
C ARG A 124 -4.70 10.30 11.49
N ILE A 125 -4.47 9.01 11.26
CA ILE A 125 -4.34 8.39 9.92
C ILE A 125 -5.51 7.40 9.77
N ALA A 126 -6.08 7.33 8.56
CA ALA A 126 -7.11 6.34 8.23
C ALA A 126 -6.69 5.56 6.99
N ILE A 127 -6.59 4.23 7.08
CA ILE A 127 -6.39 3.40 5.90
C ILE A 127 -7.71 3.40 5.11
N VAL A 128 -7.70 4.02 3.94
CA VAL A 128 -8.86 4.12 3.06
C VAL A 128 -8.84 3.05 1.98
N GLN A 129 -7.66 2.47 1.68
CA GLN A 129 -7.52 1.40 0.70
C GLN A 129 -6.31 0.53 1.01
N ASN A 130 -6.44 -0.78 0.78
CA ASN A 130 -5.36 -1.75 0.86
C ASN A 130 -5.26 -2.52 -0.47
N PHE A 131 -4.23 -2.23 -1.27
CA PHE A 131 -3.90 -2.98 -2.48
C PHE A 131 -2.96 -4.13 -2.11
N CYS A 132 -3.35 -5.36 -2.42
CA CYS A 132 -2.48 -6.53 -2.29
C CYS A 132 -2.06 -7.02 -3.67
N LEU A 133 -0.77 -6.92 -3.99
CA LEU A 133 -0.21 -7.43 -5.23
C LEU A 133 0.03 -8.94 -5.16
N VAL A 134 -0.47 -9.62 -6.18
CA VAL A 134 -0.38 -11.07 -6.35
C VAL A 134 0.38 -11.36 -7.64
N ASP A 135 1.51 -12.08 -7.54
CA ASP A 135 2.25 -12.56 -8.71
C ASP A 135 1.51 -13.75 -9.34
N ALA A 136 0.95 -13.54 -10.53
CA ALA A 136 0.14 -14.55 -11.23
C ALA A 136 0.91 -15.87 -11.46
N ALA A 137 2.20 -15.80 -11.71
CA ALA A 137 3.03 -16.98 -12.00
C ALA A 137 3.44 -17.75 -10.74
N ASN A 138 3.63 -17.06 -9.60
CA ASN A 138 4.30 -17.64 -8.44
C ASN A 138 3.44 -17.75 -7.17
N PHE A 139 2.28 -17.09 -7.10
CA PHE A 139 1.47 -17.05 -5.89
C PHE A 139 1.17 -18.41 -5.28
N HIS A 140 0.84 -19.42 -6.11
CA HIS A 140 0.52 -20.76 -5.63
C HIS A 140 1.68 -21.46 -4.90
N LYS A 141 2.94 -21.12 -5.25
CA LYS A 141 4.14 -21.60 -4.55
C LYS A 141 4.33 -20.84 -3.24
N VAL A 142 4.26 -19.50 -3.32
CA VAL A 142 4.48 -18.60 -2.20
C VAL A 142 3.50 -18.88 -1.06
N ARG A 143 2.21 -19.01 -1.35
CA ARG A 143 1.18 -19.25 -0.32
C ARG A 143 1.33 -20.56 0.45
N LYS A 144 2.00 -21.57 -0.14
CA LYS A 144 2.25 -22.85 0.52
C LYS A 144 3.36 -22.76 1.57
N THR A 145 4.31 -21.86 1.37
CA THR A 145 5.49 -21.72 2.22
C THR A 145 5.37 -20.54 3.20
N LEU A 146 4.51 -19.56 2.90
CA LEU A 146 4.42 -18.31 3.64
C LEU A 146 2.98 -17.96 3.98
N PRO A 147 2.54 -18.21 5.22
CA PRO A 147 1.20 -17.85 5.70
C PRO A 147 0.85 -16.38 5.56
N ALA A 148 1.86 -15.48 5.65
CA ALA A 148 1.70 -14.04 5.49
C ALA A 148 1.08 -13.66 4.14
N ALA A 149 1.43 -14.36 3.05
CA ALA A 149 0.85 -14.09 1.73
C ALA A 149 -0.66 -14.36 1.70
N SER A 150 -1.12 -15.42 2.37
CA SER A 150 -2.54 -15.73 2.48
C SER A 150 -3.27 -14.74 3.39
N HIS A 151 -2.60 -14.23 4.42
CA HIS A 151 -3.15 -13.21 5.30
C HIS A 151 -3.33 -11.87 4.56
N GLN A 152 -2.32 -11.42 3.82
CA GLN A 152 -2.38 -10.20 3.03
C GLN A 152 -3.53 -10.23 2.01
N VAL A 153 -3.77 -11.39 1.36
CA VAL A 153 -4.91 -11.57 0.45
C VAL A 153 -6.25 -11.41 1.18
N ARG A 154 -6.39 -11.95 2.39
CA ARG A 154 -7.64 -11.82 3.17
C ARG A 154 -7.96 -10.40 3.57
N GLU A 155 -6.94 -9.63 3.93
CA GLU A 155 -7.07 -8.25 4.41
C GLU A 155 -7.10 -7.22 3.27
N ALA A 156 -6.97 -7.66 2.01
CA ALA A 156 -6.96 -6.76 0.87
C ALA A 156 -8.31 -6.11 0.63
N GLY A 157 -8.31 -4.80 0.39
CA GLY A 157 -9.47 -4.09 -0.16
C GLY A 157 -9.56 -4.22 -1.68
N VAL A 158 -8.41 -4.40 -2.36
CA VAL A 158 -8.29 -4.69 -3.79
C VAL A 158 -7.19 -5.71 -4.00
N LEU A 159 -7.43 -6.75 -4.77
CA LEU A 159 -6.44 -7.73 -5.21
C LEU A 159 -5.92 -7.35 -6.60
N VAL A 160 -4.64 -7.06 -6.70
CA VAL A 160 -3.97 -6.71 -7.97
C VAL A 160 -3.19 -7.92 -8.47
N VAL A 161 -3.77 -8.68 -9.38
CA VAL A 161 -3.12 -9.82 -10.04
C VAL A 161 -2.19 -9.29 -11.11
N ASN A 162 -0.90 -9.25 -10.80
CA ASN A 162 0.14 -8.70 -11.67
C ASN A 162 0.87 -9.82 -12.44
N LYS A 163 1.60 -9.44 -13.48
CA LYS A 163 2.34 -10.34 -14.38
C LYS A 163 1.42 -11.33 -15.12
N THR A 164 0.26 -10.84 -15.52
CA THR A 164 -0.73 -11.65 -16.22
C THR A 164 -0.26 -12.12 -17.58
N ASP A 165 0.71 -11.41 -18.17
CA ASP A 165 1.42 -11.76 -19.39
C ASP A 165 2.27 -13.04 -19.30
N LEU A 166 2.61 -13.47 -18.08
CA LEU A 166 3.48 -14.64 -17.85
C LEU A 166 2.71 -15.95 -17.68
N VAL A 167 1.39 -15.92 -17.73
CA VAL A 167 0.55 -17.11 -17.51
C VAL A 167 -0.61 -17.18 -18.50
N PRO A 168 -1.01 -18.40 -18.93
CA PRO A 168 -2.15 -18.55 -19.82
C PRO A 168 -3.49 -18.22 -19.11
N PRO A 169 -4.54 -17.87 -19.86
CA PRO A 169 -5.84 -17.44 -19.32
C PRO A 169 -6.44 -18.44 -18.32
N GLU A 170 -6.36 -19.73 -18.59
CA GLU A 170 -6.94 -20.78 -17.74
C GLU A 170 -6.28 -20.81 -16.35
N ARG A 171 -5.00 -20.47 -16.27
CA ARG A 171 -4.29 -20.35 -14.99
C ARG A 171 -4.66 -19.07 -14.25
N LEU A 172 -4.96 -17.99 -14.94
CA LEU A 172 -5.48 -16.76 -14.33
C LEU A 172 -6.84 -17.00 -13.72
N ASP A 173 -7.75 -17.68 -14.44
CA ASP A 173 -9.08 -18.00 -13.96
C ASP A 173 -9.03 -18.92 -12.72
N ALA A 174 -8.15 -19.93 -12.75
CA ALA A 174 -7.93 -20.81 -11.60
C ALA A 174 -7.34 -20.05 -10.40
N LEU A 175 -6.42 -19.11 -10.63
CA LEU A 175 -5.86 -18.26 -9.59
C LEU A 175 -6.94 -17.37 -8.96
N GLU A 176 -7.76 -16.72 -9.76
CA GLU A 176 -8.84 -15.87 -9.26
C GLU A 176 -9.87 -16.66 -8.46
N ALA A 177 -10.21 -17.86 -8.91
CA ALA A 177 -11.06 -18.77 -8.15
C ALA A 177 -10.45 -19.10 -6.77
N ASP A 178 -9.14 -19.39 -6.70
CA ASP A 178 -8.42 -19.60 -5.42
C ASP A 178 -8.41 -18.34 -4.55
N LEU A 179 -8.18 -17.15 -5.13
CA LEU A 179 -8.21 -15.89 -4.41
C LEU A 179 -9.60 -15.60 -3.83
N ARG A 180 -10.67 -15.88 -4.59
CA ARG A 180 -12.06 -15.73 -4.15
C ARG A 180 -12.42 -16.60 -2.96
N THR A 181 -11.83 -17.79 -2.81
CA THR A 181 -12.03 -18.62 -1.60
C THR A 181 -11.46 -17.99 -0.33
N ARG A 182 -10.57 -17.00 -0.46
CA ARG A 182 -9.86 -16.34 0.65
C ARG A 182 -10.38 -14.95 0.94
N ASN A 183 -10.74 -14.25 -0.12
CA ASN A 183 -11.33 -12.91 -0.06
C ASN A 183 -12.50 -12.84 -1.04
N THR A 184 -13.70 -12.88 -0.49
CA THR A 184 -14.95 -12.91 -1.27
C THR A 184 -15.39 -11.52 -1.74
N HIS A 185 -14.81 -10.45 -1.17
CA HIS A 185 -15.31 -9.07 -1.33
C HIS A 185 -14.44 -8.22 -2.22
N ALA A 186 -13.09 -8.31 -2.08
CA ALA A 186 -12.16 -7.44 -2.78
C ALA A 186 -12.31 -7.58 -4.30
N PRO A 187 -12.45 -6.49 -5.07
CA PRO A 187 -12.34 -6.55 -6.52
C PRO A 187 -10.98 -7.10 -6.92
N ILE A 188 -10.92 -7.83 -8.04
CA ILE A 188 -9.70 -8.36 -8.62
C ILE A 188 -9.39 -7.55 -9.88
N LEU A 189 -8.18 -6.98 -9.94
CA LEU A 189 -7.66 -6.28 -11.09
C LEU A 189 -6.56 -7.11 -11.73
N ARG A 190 -6.68 -7.38 -13.03
CA ARG A 190 -5.61 -7.99 -13.83
C ARG A 190 -4.72 -6.88 -14.37
N VAL A 191 -3.42 -6.94 -14.10
CA VAL A 191 -2.46 -5.96 -14.58
C VAL A 191 -1.20 -6.63 -15.13
N THR A 192 -0.53 -5.91 -16.02
CA THR A 192 0.77 -6.27 -16.58
C THR A 192 1.74 -5.13 -16.31
N HIS A 193 2.94 -5.45 -15.82
CA HIS A 193 3.96 -4.45 -15.46
C HIS A 193 3.45 -3.37 -14.50
N GLY A 194 2.52 -3.71 -13.60
CA GLY A 194 1.97 -2.77 -12.62
C GLY A 194 1.05 -1.68 -13.20
N HIS A 195 0.73 -1.72 -14.49
CA HIS A 195 -0.13 -0.73 -15.12
C HIS A 195 -1.61 -1.02 -14.84
N ALA A 196 -2.28 -0.08 -14.19
CA ALA A 196 -3.71 -0.09 -13.91
C ALA A 196 -4.36 1.20 -14.43
N ASP A 197 -5.67 1.18 -14.59
CA ASP A 197 -6.44 2.39 -14.86
C ASP A 197 -6.61 3.19 -13.56
N PHE A 198 -5.58 3.95 -13.17
CA PHE A 198 -5.58 4.76 -11.96
C PHE A 198 -6.68 5.84 -11.96
N PRO A 199 -6.98 6.52 -13.07
CA PRO A 199 -8.16 7.39 -13.14
C PRO A 199 -9.45 6.70 -12.75
N ALA A 200 -9.68 5.47 -13.21
CA ALA A 200 -10.87 4.69 -12.82
C ALA A 200 -10.81 4.23 -11.35
N LEU A 201 -9.60 3.93 -10.83
CA LEU A 201 -9.41 3.50 -9.43
C LEU A 201 -9.56 4.64 -8.43
N PHE A 202 -9.15 5.85 -8.77
CA PHE A 202 -9.16 7.01 -7.85
C PHE A 202 -10.24 8.03 -8.18
N GLY A 203 -10.91 7.90 -9.32
CA GLY A 203 -11.78 8.96 -9.83
C GLY A 203 -10.95 10.17 -10.31
N SER A 204 -11.58 11.35 -10.35
CA SER A 204 -10.91 12.59 -10.78
C SER A 204 -10.10 13.28 -9.67
N SER A 205 -10.00 12.66 -8.49
CA SER A 205 -9.23 13.17 -7.33
C SER A 205 -8.65 12.02 -6.53
N ALA A 206 -7.55 12.28 -5.81
CA ALA A 206 -6.97 11.30 -4.90
C ALA A 206 -8.04 10.79 -3.89
N PRO A 207 -7.97 9.53 -3.45
CA PRO A 207 -8.94 8.96 -2.55
C PRO A 207 -8.99 9.78 -1.24
N THR A 208 -9.99 10.62 -1.15
CA THR A 208 -10.34 11.31 0.10
C THR A 208 -11.28 10.42 0.91
N ALA A 209 -11.53 10.75 2.18
CA ALA A 209 -12.27 9.95 3.17
C ALA A 209 -13.71 9.49 2.79
N GLY A 210 -14.05 9.40 1.51
CA GLY A 210 -15.32 8.93 0.98
C GLY A 210 -15.31 7.50 0.40
N TRP A 211 -14.19 6.80 0.48
CA TRP A 211 -14.13 5.37 0.13
C TRP A 211 -14.65 4.56 1.31
N THR A 212 -15.96 4.44 1.41
CA THR A 212 -16.60 3.44 2.27
C THR A 212 -16.74 2.16 1.46
N SER A 213 -16.27 1.05 2.04
CA SER A 213 -16.42 -0.35 1.61
C SER A 213 -17.82 -0.68 1.09
#